data_1a1dc78fa94e4e9a9ad93c0a42dc82e3
#
_entry.id   1a1dc78fa94e4e9a9ad93c0a42dc82e3
#
_cell.length_a   1.000
_cell.length_b   1.000
_cell.length_c   1.000
_cell.angle_alpha   90.00
_cell.angle_beta   90.00
_cell.angle_gamma   90.00
#
_symmetry.space_group_name_H-M   'P 1'
#
loop_
_entity.id
_entity.type
_entity.pdbx_description
1 polymer ?
#
loop_
_entity_poly.entity_id
_entity_poly.type
_entity_poly.pdbx_seq_one_letter_code
_entity_poly.pdbx_strand_id
1 'polypeptide(L)'
;RWLAEDIDVFLMDEPTRGIDVGARSEIYNLLYGLAEAGRTVIVVSSDLAEVIGVADRVLVMKEGRIVGDLPRQQATPDALIKLALPR
;
A
#
# COMPACT_ATOMS: atom_id res chain seq x y z
N ARG A 1 -5.75 -13.77 24.01
CA ARG A 1 -5.96 -14.01 22.92
C ARG A 1 -5.72 -12.92 22.00
N TRP A 2 -4.96 -13.19 21.14
CA TRP A 2 -4.52 -12.20 20.21
C TRP A 2 -5.54 -11.93 19.11
N LEU A 3 -6.75 -12.21 19.37
CA LEU A 3 -7.78 -12.16 18.38
C LEU A 3 -7.97 -10.79 17.78
N ALA A 4 -8.81 -10.75 16.79
CA ALA A 4 -8.95 -9.60 15.93
C ALA A 4 -9.25 -8.30 16.66
N GLU A 5 -9.89 -8.35 17.77
CA GLU A 5 -10.23 -7.13 18.47
C GLU A 5 -9.02 -6.35 18.93
N ASP A 6 -7.87 -7.03 19.05
CA ASP A 6 -6.64 -6.37 19.46
C ASP A 6 -5.69 -6.10 18.31
N ILE A 7 -6.10 -6.41 17.09
CA ILE A 7 -5.24 -6.23 15.94
C ILE A 7 -5.42 -4.85 15.38
N ASP A 8 -4.37 -4.05 15.47
CA ASP A 8 -4.37 -2.68 14.95
C ASP A 8 -3.62 -2.54 13.64
N VAL A 9 -2.81 -3.52 13.29
CA VAL A 9 -2.00 -3.45 12.09
C VAL A 9 -2.30 -4.64 11.20
N PHE A 10 -2.64 -4.37 9.95
CA PHE A 10 -2.91 -5.40 8.96
C PHE A 10 -1.89 -5.30 7.85
N LEU A 11 -1.26 -6.41 7.51
CA LEU A 11 -0.29 -6.45 6.43
C LEU A 11 -0.88 -7.22 5.27
N MET A 12 -0.98 -6.56 4.11
CA MET A 12 -1.53 -7.15 2.90
C MET A 12 -0.44 -7.19 1.84
N ASP A 13 -0.12 -8.39 1.36
CA ASP A 13 0.95 -8.57 0.39
C ASP A 13 0.32 -8.82 -0.97
N GLU A 14 0.46 -7.85 -1.89
CA GLU A 14 -0.08 -7.93 -3.24
C GLU A 14 -1.57 -8.29 -3.21
N PRO A 15 -2.39 -7.51 -2.52
CA PRO A 15 -3.76 -7.92 -2.23
C PRO A 15 -4.65 -8.10 -3.45
N THR A 16 -4.31 -7.50 -4.58
CA THR A 16 -5.13 -7.63 -5.78
C THR A 16 -4.47 -8.45 -6.87
N ARG A 17 -3.39 -9.14 -6.56
CA ARG A 17 -2.70 -9.94 -7.57
C ARG A 17 -3.64 -11.03 -8.06
N GLY A 18 -3.78 -11.10 -9.38
CA GLY A 18 -4.62 -12.12 -9.98
C GLY A 18 -6.11 -11.84 -9.95
N ILE A 19 -6.51 -10.66 -9.48
CA ILE A 19 -7.92 -10.30 -9.37
C ILE A 19 -8.30 -9.38 -10.51
N ASP A 20 -9.49 -9.58 -11.07
CA ASP A 20 -10.01 -8.72 -12.14
C ASP A 20 -10.04 -7.28 -11.69
N VAL A 21 -9.77 -6.39 -12.64
CA VAL A 21 -9.81 -4.96 -12.37
C VAL A 21 -11.14 -4.55 -11.75
N GLY A 22 -12.24 -5.11 -12.27
CA GLY A 22 -13.55 -4.74 -11.74
C GLY A 22 -13.78 -5.19 -10.30
N ALA A 23 -13.09 -6.21 -9.85
CA ALA A 23 -13.26 -6.72 -8.49
C ALA A 23 -12.31 -6.06 -7.51
N ARG A 24 -11.33 -5.29 -7.98
CA ARG A 24 -10.36 -4.68 -7.08
C ARG A 24 -10.98 -3.66 -6.16
N SER A 25 -12.02 -2.99 -6.61
CA SER A 25 -12.66 -1.94 -5.80
C SER A 25 -13.20 -2.50 -4.49
N GLU A 26 -13.65 -3.75 -4.48
CA GLU A 26 -14.16 -4.35 -3.25
C GLU A 26 -13.03 -4.50 -2.24
N ILE A 27 -11.85 -4.88 -2.70
CA ILE A 27 -10.72 -5.01 -1.81
C ILE A 27 -10.28 -3.65 -1.29
N TYR A 28 -10.25 -2.65 -2.16
CA TYR A 28 -9.86 -1.31 -1.74
C TYR A 28 -10.84 -0.75 -0.73
N ASN A 29 -12.14 -0.99 -0.91
CA ASN A 29 -13.14 -0.53 0.04
C ASN A 29 -12.95 -1.19 1.40
N LEU A 30 -12.57 -2.45 1.41
CA LEU A 30 -12.27 -3.13 2.66
C LEU A 30 -11.08 -2.48 3.36
N LEU A 31 -10.03 -2.16 2.61
CA LEU A 31 -8.84 -1.53 3.18
C LEU A 31 -9.18 -0.14 3.74
N TYR A 32 -9.96 0.63 2.99
CA TYR A 32 -10.38 1.94 3.46
C TYR A 32 -11.22 1.83 4.73
N GLY A 33 -12.09 0.83 4.80
CA GLY A 33 -12.90 0.62 5.98
C GLY A 33 -12.07 0.33 7.22
N LEU A 34 -11.03 -0.46 7.06
CA LEU A 34 -10.11 -0.74 8.15
C LEU A 34 -9.42 0.52 8.63
N ALA A 35 -8.95 1.32 7.68
CA ALA A 35 -8.24 2.55 8.03
C ALA A 35 -9.17 3.54 8.72
N GLU A 36 -10.41 3.65 8.25
CA GLU A 36 -11.36 4.56 8.87
C GLU A 36 -11.74 4.11 10.28
N ALA A 37 -11.62 2.83 10.54
CA ALA A 37 -11.91 2.31 11.88
C ALA A 37 -10.73 2.50 12.84
N GLY A 38 -9.70 3.21 12.41
CA GLY A 38 -8.54 3.49 13.26
C GLY A 38 -7.45 2.45 13.16
N ARG A 39 -7.54 1.53 12.20
CA ARG A 39 -6.53 0.51 12.03
C ARG A 39 -5.45 0.98 11.09
N THR A 40 -4.27 0.43 11.23
CA THR A 40 -3.17 0.69 10.33
C THR A 40 -3.11 -0.43 9.31
N VAL A 41 -3.07 -0.08 8.03
CA VAL A 41 -3.00 -1.06 6.96
C VAL A 41 -1.71 -0.83 6.18
N ILE A 42 -0.91 -1.86 6.04
CA ILE A 42 0.31 -1.82 5.26
C ILE A 42 0.10 -2.69 4.03
N VAL A 43 0.24 -2.09 2.86
CA VAL A 43 0.05 -2.79 1.60
C VAL A 43 1.39 -2.88 0.88
N VAL A 44 1.78 -4.10 0.54
CA VAL A 44 2.97 -4.32 -0.28
C VAL A 44 2.48 -4.60 -1.68
N SER A 45 2.93 -3.82 -2.64
CA SER A 45 2.46 -3.95 -4.00
C SER A 45 3.55 -3.58 -4.99
N SER A 46 3.61 -4.31 -6.09
CA SER A 46 4.47 -3.96 -7.21
C SER A 46 3.71 -3.18 -8.28
N ASP A 47 2.42 -2.97 -8.08
CA ASP A 47 1.59 -2.23 -9.02
C ASP A 47 1.59 -0.76 -8.61
N LEU A 48 2.28 0.06 -9.38
CA LEU A 48 2.45 1.47 -9.06
C LEU A 48 1.13 2.21 -8.98
N ALA A 49 0.22 1.92 -9.89
CA ALA A 49 -1.07 2.58 -9.88
C ALA A 49 -1.87 2.23 -8.62
N GLU A 50 -1.76 0.99 -8.16
CA GLU A 50 -2.43 0.58 -6.93
C GLU A 50 -1.87 1.33 -5.74
N VAL A 51 -0.55 1.41 -5.64
CA VAL A 51 0.08 2.09 -4.52
C VAL A 51 -0.35 3.56 -4.48
N ILE A 52 -0.27 4.24 -5.61
CA ILE A 52 -0.63 5.65 -5.67
C ILE A 52 -2.12 5.85 -5.35
N GLY A 53 -2.94 4.92 -5.81
CA GLY A 53 -4.38 5.07 -5.64
C GLY A 53 -4.88 4.83 -4.23
N VAL A 54 -4.20 4.02 -3.43
CA VAL A 54 -4.74 3.63 -2.13
C VAL A 54 -3.95 4.13 -0.94
N ALA A 55 -2.69 4.50 -1.12
CA ALA A 55 -1.83 4.78 0.02
C ALA A 55 -1.88 6.23 0.47
N ASP A 56 -1.81 6.45 1.76
CA ASP A 56 -1.65 7.79 2.32
C ASP A 56 -0.17 8.15 2.43
N ARG A 57 0.66 7.13 2.49
CA ARG A 57 2.10 7.30 2.64
C ARG A 57 2.76 6.15 1.90
N VAL A 58 3.79 6.43 1.14
CA VAL A 58 4.46 5.42 0.35
C VAL A 58 5.91 5.29 0.77
N LEU A 59 6.30 4.07 1.09
CA LEU A 59 7.70 3.75 1.34
C LEU A 59 8.22 2.98 0.14
N VAL A 60 9.34 3.44 -0.40
CA VAL A 60 9.96 2.75 -1.53
C VAL A 60 11.16 1.97 -1.01
N MET A 61 11.19 0.69 -1.32
CA MET A 61 12.29 -0.16 -0.89
C MET A 61 13.11 -0.60 -2.08
N LYS A 62 14.40 -0.69 -1.88
CA LYS A 62 15.32 -1.15 -2.90
C LYS A 62 16.46 -1.85 -2.21
N GLU A 63 16.69 -3.09 -2.61
CA GLU A 63 17.80 -3.89 -2.09
C GLU A 63 17.82 -3.98 -0.56
N GLY A 64 16.62 -4.18 0.00
CA GLY A 64 16.50 -4.38 1.43
C GLY A 64 16.50 -3.10 2.26
N ARG A 65 16.47 -1.95 1.59
CA ARG A 65 16.52 -0.68 2.29
C ARG A 65 15.37 0.20 1.88
N ILE A 66 14.93 1.06 2.80
CA ILE A 66 13.95 2.08 2.46
C ILE A 66 14.72 3.25 1.84
N VAL A 67 14.43 3.53 0.58
CA VAL A 67 15.10 4.60 -0.15
C VAL A 67 14.21 5.80 -0.35
N GLY A 68 12.93 5.72 0.04
CA GLY A 68 12.04 6.86 -0.07
C GLY A 68 10.88 6.72 0.89
N ASP A 69 10.35 7.84 1.33
CA ASP A 69 9.22 7.90 2.26
C ASP A 69 8.46 9.16 1.88
N LEU A 70 7.37 8.98 1.15
CA LEU A 70 6.65 10.10 0.55
C LEU A 70 5.22 10.14 1.05
N PRO A 71 4.74 11.33 1.46
CA PRO A 71 3.32 11.48 1.72
C PRO A 71 2.56 11.42 0.41
N ARG A 72 1.25 11.22 0.51
CA ARG A 72 0.41 11.03 -0.67
C ARG A 72 0.61 12.12 -1.71
N GLN A 73 0.70 13.37 -1.28
CA GLN A 73 0.80 14.49 -2.21
C GLN A 73 2.06 14.45 -3.06
N GLN A 74 3.10 13.77 -2.58
CA GLN A 74 4.36 13.71 -3.28
C GLN A 74 4.58 12.37 -3.97
N ALA A 75 3.65 11.43 -3.81
CA ALA A 75 3.80 10.09 -4.37
C ALA A 75 3.26 10.07 -5.81
N THR A 76 4.04 10.59 -6.71
CA THR A 76 3.72 10.60 -8.14
C THR A 76 4.45 9.47 -8.83
N PRO A 77 3.99 9.06 -10.02
CA PRO A 77 4.70 8.01 -10.75
C PRO A 77 6.15 8.35 -11.00
N ASP A 78 6.43 9.60 -11.38
CA ASP A 78 7.82 9.99 -11.63
C ASP A 78 8.67 9.89 -10.38
N ALA A 79 8.17 10.36 -9.25
CA ALA A 79 8.94 10.34 -8.02
C ALA A 79 9.24 8.93 -7.59
N LEU A 80 8.24 8.04 -7.69
CA LEU A 80 8.42 6.67 -7.25
C LEU A 80 9.35 5.90 -8.17
N ILE A 81 9.23 6.13 -9.47
CA ILE A 81 10.09 5.46 -10.44
C ILE A 81 11.53 5.85 -10.22
N LYS A 82 11.80 7.14 -10.00
CA LYS A 82 13.17 7.58 -9.77
C LYS A 82 13.80 6.89 -8.57
N LEU A 83 13.02 6.72 -7.50
CA LEU A 83 13.54 6.09 -6.31
C LEU A 83 13.75 4.58 -6.51
N ALA A 84 12.89 3.96 -7.29
CA ALA A 84 12.91 2.51 -7.45
C ALA A 84 13.93 2.03 -8.48
N LEU A 85 14.33 2.89 -9.42
CA LEU A 85 15.22 2.45 -10.47
C LEU A 85 16.62 2.18 -9.92
N PRO A 86 17.28 1.18 -10.47
CA PRO A 86 18.70 0.97 -10.12
C PRO A 86 19.50 2.10 -10.74
N ARG A 87 20.59 2.43 -10.10
CA ARG A 87 21.29 3.51 -10.65
C ARG A 87 22.59 3.33 -10.78
#